data_de45b8e75ff14ff3682c549bdf33a835
#
_entry.id   de45b8e75ff14ff3682c549bdf33a835
#
_cell.length_a   1.000
_cell.length_b   1.000
_cell.length_c   1.000
_cell.angle_alpha   90.00
_cell.angle_beta   90.00
_cell.angle_gamma   90.00
#
_symmetry.space_group_name_H-M   'P 1'
#
loop_
_entity.id
_entity.type
_entity.pdbx_description
1 polymer ?
#
loop_
_entity_poly.entity_id
_entity_poly.type
_entity_poly.pdbx_seq_one_letter_code
_entity_poly.pdbx_strand_id
1 'polypeptide(L)'
;MIINKNIYIYLLLIILPFIILLPYTLQYLEVGNDFELYYFTYKKYIFELLKQGHLPLWSPVEASGTSLIFNPLAQFFYIPSWLFYIVCFLFGKITKYYFLIYTIFAISIFNLGFFFYFRTLKIDYKISLTSIFITCISLKVTELLRFPNAIHCFAWFPWVMYGINLAAIELNYKKSFIVIFLSCLMLLTAGYPYYIFYAFILFSFYFILLLIKPLKQTIFKDSIVNNFSNKNFFLRCLIPSFFSIIITSPWLFKISQLISITYGRNISDISFSLNLSSNFYDQIGSWFYPPFAYAEGWFYFGSISVLIIMVASIFNLFFYKGVNSLKIFFYFLIFLMIIGYQISNPIDSIFFSTLWNNLEFIQNFRQWVRFNLILVPIITIVMAYSINEFLKILYAEYKDKKKIIYLLISCFIIIFLIQIYFIYFSSYQNLFWETWQGKRILFAKEQLPLILGFIINLYNNFIYPIYFFISFFVLLFFLRLDLFKIRFHNKKRIFLYLVSIITFSELFFLSNIQWAVPFDYYEKGIDKMNLKANYNNPNDDALSDLINAFNS
;
A
#
# COMPACT_ATOMS: atom_id res chain seq x y z
N MET A 1 -17.60 1.69 34.77
CA MET A 1 -17.79 1.19 33.41
C MET A 1 -16.41 0.78 32.86
N ILE A 2 -16.05 -0.51 32.92
CA ILE A 2 -14.73 -0.99 32.47
C ILE A 2 -14.83 -1.11 30.95
N ILE A 3 -14.46 -0.04 30.25
CA ILE A 3 -14.35 -0.09 28.80
C ILE A 3 -13.28 -1.14 28.45
N ASN A 4 -13.68 -2.14 27.68
CA ASN A 4 -12.81 -3.25 27.31
C ASN A 4 -11.54 -2.68 26.62
N LYS A 5 -10.35 -3.02 27.11
CA LYS A 5 -9.05 -2.54 26.60
C LYS A 5 -8.91 -2.68 25.08
N ASN A 6 -9.61 -3.64 24.49
CA ASN A 6 -9.63 -3.85 23.04
C ASN A 6 -10.30 -2.69 22.29
N ILE A 7 -11.28 -1.99 22.87
CA ILE A 7 -11.98 -0.87 22.22
C ILE A 7 -10.99 0.28 21.96
N TYR A 8 -10.12 0.59 22.92
CA TYR A 8 -9.09 1.64 22.72
C TYR A 8 -8.11 1.30 21.59
N ILE A 9 -7.76 0.02 21.46
CA ILE A 9 -6.88 -0.43 20.36
C ILE A 9 -7.59 -0.27 19.01
N TYR A 10 -8.86 -0.64 18.92
CA TYR A 10 -9.62 -0.47 17.67
C TYR A 10 -9.79 1.00 17.30
N LEU A 11 -10.12 1.85 18.27
CA LEU A 11 -10.20 3.30 18.07
C LEU A 11 -8.86 3.88 17.62
N LEU A 12 -7.75 3.47 18.26
CA LEU A 12 -6.41 3.88 17.83
C LEU A 12 -6.14 3.51 16.39
N LEU A 13 -6.44 2.27 15.97
CA LEU A 13 -6.21 1.81 14.59
C LEU A 13 -7.07 2.54 13.56
N ILE A 14 -8.27 2.97 13.95
CA ILE A 14 -9.17 3.77 13.10
C ILE A 14 -8.65 5.19 12.97
N ILE A 15 -8.20 5.81 14.06
CA ILE A 15 -7.77 7.22 14.09
C ILE A 15 -6.34 7.39 13.53
N LEU A 16 -5.51 6.36 13.63
CA LEU A 16 -4.09 6.41 13.26
C LEU A 16 -3.82 6.99 11.86
N PRO A 17 -4.51 6.59 10.78
CA PRO A 17 -4.28 7.17 9.46
C PRO A 17 -4.56 8.67 9.41
N PHE A 18 -5.57 9.13 10.15
CA PHE A 18 -5.92 10.55 10.21
C PHE A 18 -4.84 11.38 10.92
N ILE A 19 -4.16 10.80 11.93
CA ILE A 19 -3.02 11.43 12.59
C ILE A 19 -1.79 11.45 11.68
N ILE A 20 -1.50 10.35 10.99
CA ILE A 20 -0.38 10.27 10.03
C ILE A 20 -0.57 11.27 8.89
N LEU A 21 -1.79 11.42 8.40
CA LEU A 21 -2.18 12.31 7.31
C LEU A 21 -2.78 13.63 7.82
N LEU A 22 -2.28 14.11 8.97
CA LEU A 22 -2.80 15.31 9.63
C LEU A 22 -2.82 16.56 8.72
N PRO A 23 -1.81 16.84 7.88
CA PRO A 23 -1.87 17.98 6.98
C PRO A 23 -3.05 17.97 6.00
N TYR A 24 -3.46 16.77 5.56
CA TYR A 24 -4.64 16.60 4.73
C TYR A 24 -5.95 16.69 5.53
N THR A 25 -5.97 16.09 6.73
CA THR A 25 -7.18 16.10 7.57
C THR A 25 -7.48 17.49 8.16
N LEU A 26 -6.47 18.35 8.29
CA LEU A 26 -6.62 19.76 8.69
C LEU A 26 -6.76 20.70 7.50
N GLN A 27 -6.87 20.19 6.27
CA GLN A 27 -7.05 21.00 5.04
C GLN A 27 -5.89 21.96 4.73
N TYR A 28 -4.67 21.66 5.18
CA TYR A 28 -3.47 22.40 4.75
C TYR A 28 -2.98 21.94 3.37
N LEU A 29 -3.20 20.65 3.05
CA LEU A 29 -2.82 20.02 1.81
C LEU A 29 -4.02 19.30 1.19
N GLU A 30 -4.03 19.20 -0.14
CA GLU A 30 -4.93 18.36 -0.93
C GLU A 30 -4.14 17.28 -1.68
N VAL A 31 -4.82 16.18 -2.00
CA VAL A 31 -4.26 15.16 -2.88
C VAL A 31 -4.53 15.57 -4.32
N GLY A 32 -3.46 15.76 -5.07
CA GLY A 32 -3.57 16.11 -6.48
C GLY A 32 -3.69 14.91 -7.42
N ASN A 33 -3.56 15.19 -8.73
CA ASN A 33 -3.55 14.20 -9.79
C ASN A 33 -4.90 13.49 -9.99
N ASP A 34 -4.87 12.19 -10.23
CA ASP A 34 -6.02 11.36 -10.55
C ASP A 34 -7.12 11.41 -9.48
N PHE A 35 -6.73 11.68 -8.21
CA PHE A 35 -7.68 11.85 -7.11
C PHE A 35 -8.77 12.86 -7.45
N GLU A 36 -8.37 14.03 -7.93
CA GLU A 36 -9.31 15.10 -8.25
C GLU A 36 -9.89 14.96 -9.66
N LEU A 37 -9.02 14.75 -10.66
CA LEU A 37 -9.39 14.79 -12.07
C LEU A 37 -10.37 13.70 -12.46
N TYR A 38 -10.23 12.50 -11.87
CA TYR A 38 -11.05 11.35 -12.23
C TYR A 38 -11.96 10.92 -11.09
N TYR A 39 -11.38 10.49 -9.95
CA TYR A 39 -12.13 9.80 -8.91
C TYR A 39 -13.16 10.69 -8.22
N PHE A 40 -12.77 11.91 -7.82
CA PHE A 40 -13.69 12.84 -7.18
C PHE A 40 -14.79 13.30 -8.15
N THR A 41 -14.44 13.57 -9.39
CA THR A 41 -15.39 13.98 -10.43
C THR A 41 -16.49 12.95 -10.63
N TYR A 42 -16.15 11.65 -10.72
CA TYR A 42 -17.15 10.58 -10.77
C TYR A 42 -18.05 10.57 -9.53
N LYS A 43 -17.46 10.69 -8.34
CA LYS A 43 -18.25 10.70 -7.09
C LYS A 43 -19.20 11.89 -7.01
N LYS A 44 -18.74 13.07 -7.42
CA LYS A 44 -19.57 14.28 -7.47
C LYS A 44 -20.73 14.10 -8.45
N TYR A 45 -20.45 13.63 -9.65
CA TYR A 45 -21.47 13.40 -10.66
C TYR A 45 -22.53 12.40 -10.21
N ILE A 46 -22.12 11.26 -9.65
CA ILE A 46 -23.04 10.26 -9.09
C ILE A 46 -23.90 10.88 -7.97
N PHE A 47 -23.30 11.67 -7.08
CA PHE A 47 -24.03 12.33 -5.99
C PHE A 47 -25.11 13.29 -6.51
N GLU A 48 -24.80 14.10 -7.53
CA GLU A 48 -25.75 15.04 -8.12
C GLU A 48 -26.94 14.30 -8.81
N LEU A 49 -26.67 13.19 -9.50
CA LEU A 49 -27.75 12.36 -10.06
C LEU A 49 -28.65 11.79 -8.96
N LEU A 50 -28.05 11.24 -7.88
CA LEU A 50 -28.80 10.71 -6.74
C LEU A 50 -29.63 11.81 -6.05
N LYS A 51 -29.11 13.04 -5.94
CA LYS A 51 -29.80 14.19 -5.36
C LYS A 51 -31.03 14.58 -6.17
N GLN A 52 -30.99 14.41 -7.49
CA GLN A 52 -32.09 14.61 -8.40
C GLN A 52 -33.12 13.44 -8.42
N GLY A 53 -32.85 12.38 -7.62
CA GLY A 53 -33.67 11.16 -7.59
C GLY A 53 -33.40 10.19 -8.75
N HIS A 54 -32.31 10.40 -9.50
CA HIS A 54 -31.93 9.53 -10.61
C HIS A 54 -30.91 8.49 -10.18
N LEU A 55 -31.10 7.24 -10.64
CA LEU A 55 -30.05 6.22 -10.48
C LEU A 55 -28.89 6.54 -11.42
N PRO A 56 -27.64 6.48 -10.94
CA PRO A 56 -26.45 6.81 -11.73
C PRO A 56 -26.07 5.67 -12.68
N LEU A 57 -26.89 5.41 -13.68
CA LEU A 57 -26.71 4.30 -14.62
C LEU A 57 -25.81 4.69 -15.80
N TRP A 58 -25.90 5.93 -16.25
CA TRP A 58 -25.29 6.44 -17.47
C TRP A 58 -24.70 7.83 -17.27
N SER A 59 -23.55 8.11 -17.88
CA SER A 59 -22.94 9.44 -17.99
C SER A 59 -22.92 9.85 -19.46
N PRO A 60 -23.57 10.95 -19.86
CA PRO A 60 -23.47 11.49 -21.21
C PRO A 60 -22.17 12.27 -21.45
N VAL A 61 -21.44 12.63 -20.38
CA VAL A 61 -20.33 13.60 -20.42
C VAL A 61 -19.05 13.02 -21.04
N GLU A 62 -18.83 11.72 -20.93
CA GLU A 62 -17.60 11.08 -21.41
C GLU A 62 -17.84 10.29 -22.68
N ALA A 63 -16.94 10.44 -23.65
CA ALA A 63 -16.88 9.62 -24.88
C ALA A 63 -18.23 9.45 -25.58
N SER A 64 -19.04 10.51 -25.64
CA SER A 64 -20.41 10.49 -26.18
C SER A 64 -21.39 9.61 -25.38
N GLY A 65 -21.03 9.29 -24.15
CA GLY A 65 -21.83 8.55 -23.19
C GLY A 65 -21.23 7.22 -22.76
N THR A 66 -21.14 7.02 -21.44
CA THR A 66 -20.61 5.79 -20.84
C THR A 66 -21.51 5.26 -19.73
N SER A 67 -21.51 3.94 -19.55
CA SER A 67 -22.24 3.32 -18.44
C SER A 67 -21.48 3.49 -17.12
N LEU A 68 -22.10 4.16 -16.15
CA LEU A 68 -21.54 4.30 -14.81
C LEU A 68 -21.61 2.99 -14.00
N ILE A 69 -22.63 2.16 -14.21
CA ILE A 69 -22.78 0.89 -13.51
C ILE A 69 -21.60 -0.04 -13.81
N PHE A 70 -21.16 -0.06 -15.07
CA PHE A 70 -20.09 -0.94 -15.53
C PHE A 70 -18.71 -0.27 -15.52
N ASN A 71 -18.65 1.03 -15.20
CA ASN A 71 -17.36 1.70 -14.98
C ASN A 71 -16.82 1.33 -13.59
N PRO A 72 -15.67 0.62 -13.50
CA PRO A 72 -15.09 0.26 -12.20
C PRO A 72 -14.80 1.48 -11.32
N LEU A 73 -14.45 2.63 -11.92
CA LEU A 73 -14.11 3.84 -11.19
C LEU A 73 -15.29 4.42 -10.42
N ALA A 74 -16.52 4.19 -10.89
CA ALA A 74 -17.74 4.62 -10.21
C ALA A 74 -17.99 3.87 -8.89
N GLN A 75 -17.44 2.65 -8.74
CA GLN A 75 -17.64 1.79 -7.55
C GLN A 75 -19.13 1.56 -7.23
N PHE A 76 -19.95 1.36 -8.24
CA PHE A 76 -21.41 1.31 -8.09
C PHE A 76 -21.87 0.22 -7.12
N PHE A 77 -21.26 -0.96 -7.15
CA PHE A 77 -21.60 -2.09 -6.27
C PHE A 77 -20.80 -2.15 -4.96
N TYR A 78 -19.95 -1.16 -4.71
CA TYR A 78 -19.12 -1.12 -3.51
C TYR A 78 -19.86 -0.50 -2.33
N ILE A 79 -20.23 -1.31 -1.34
CA ILE A 79 -21.05 -0.91 -0.19
C ILE A 79 -20.50 0.35 0.52
N PRO A 80 -19.19 0.48 0.82
CA PRO A 80 -18.68 1.69 1.45
C PRO A 80 -18.91 2.98 0.65
N SER A 81 -19.01 2.93 -0.69
CA SER A 81 -19.37 4.10 -1.50
C SER A 81 -20.80 4.56 -1.23
N TRP A 82 -21.72 3.63 -1.06
CA TRP A 82 -23.10 3.99 -0.70
C TRP A 82 -23.21 4.59 0.69
N LEU A 83 -22.45 4.05 1.67
CA LEU A 83 -22.36 4.67 2.99
C LEU A 83 -21.77 6.08 2.91
N PHE A 84 -20.78 6.30 2.07
CA PHE A 84 -20.22 7.63 1.81
C PHE A 84 -21.30 8.59 1.24
N TYR A 85 -22.08 8.17 0.26
CA TYR A 85 -23.17 9.00 -0.27
C TYR A 85 -24.23 9.31 0.77
N ILE A 86 -24.62 8.34 1.61
CA ILE A 86 -25.56 8.58 2.72
C ILE A 86 -25.03 9.68 3.63
N VAL A 87 -23.74 9.63 4.00
CA VAL A 87 -23.11 10.67 4.81
C VAL A 87 -23.14 12.02 4.11
N CYS A 88 -22.81 12.07 2.81
CA CYS A 88 -22.88 13.30 2.02
C CYS A 88 -24.31 13.87 1.94
N PHE A 89 -25.33 13.02 1.86
CA PHE A 89 -26.73 13.44 1.92
C PHE A 89 -27.11 14.07 3.25
N LEU A 90 -26.65 13.51 4.37
CA LEU A 90 -26.88 14.08 5.70
C LEU A 90 -26.28 15.48 5.85
N PHE A 91 -25.17 15.76 5.19
CA PHE A 91 -24.54 17.08 5.15
C PHE A 91 -25.01 17.97 3.98
N GLY A 92 -25.88 17.47 3.12
CA GLY A 92 -26.45 18.19 1.98
C GLY A 92 -25.48 18.52 0.83
N LYS A 93 -24.21 18.07 0.94
CA LYS A 93 -23.15 18.36 -0.05
C LYS A 93 -22.09 17.27 -0.12
N ILE A 94 -21.47 17.18 -1.28
CA ILE A 94 -20.23 16.41 -1.48
C ILE A 94 -19.06 17.39 -1.67
N THR A 95 -17.94 17.12 -1.00
CA THR A 95 -16.72 17.93 -1.12
C THR A 95 -15.50 17.03 -1.31
N LYS A 96 -14.43 17.56 -1.91
CA LYS A 96 -13.13 16.89 -2.01
C LYS A 96 -12.66 16.40 -0.63
N TYR A 97 -12.89 17.22 0.40
CA TYR A 97 -12.53 16.87 1.78
C TYR A 97 -13.27 15.64 2.30
N TYR A 98 -14.59 15.53 2.09
CA TYR A 98 -15.34 14.34 2.50
C TYR A 98 -14.87 13.10 1.76
N PHE A 99 -14.55 13.25 0.47
CA PHE A 99 -14.01 12.16 -0.33
C PHE A 99 -12.60 11.74 0.13
N LEU A 100 -11.78 12.70 0.56
CA LEU A 100 -10.48 12.41 1.16
C LEU A 100 -10.61 11.66 2.49
N ILE A 101 -11.50 12.09 3.38
CA ILE A 101 -11.79 11.40 4.64
C ILE A 101 -12.26 9.96 4.38
N TYR A 102 -13.14 9.77 3.40
CA TYR A 102 -13.58 8.44 2.96
C TYR A 102 -12.40 7.59 2.45
N THR A 103 -11.48 8.18 1.70
CA THR A 103 -10.28 7.50 1.19
C THR A 103 -9.32 7.11 2.33
N ILE A 104 -9.07 8.02 3.28
CA ILE A 104 -8.23 7.75 4.45
C ILE A 104 -8.85 6.65 5.33
N PHE A 105 -10.18 6.59 5.43
CA PHE A 105 -10.87 5.55 6.18
C PHE A 105 -10.61 4.14 5.63
N ALA A 106 -10.32 3.99 4.32
CA ALA A 106 -9.89 2.70 3.77
C ALA A 106 -8.58 2.18 4.41
N ILE A 107 -7.65 3.08 4.77
CA ILE A 107 -6.43 2.69 5.51
C ILE A 107 -6.80 2.19 6.93
N SER A 108 -7.82 2.75 7.56
CA SER A 108 -8.32 2.26 8.84
C SER A 108 -8.87 0.83 8.74
N ILE A 109 -9.58 0.51 7.64
CA ILE A 109 -10.05 -0.86 7.35
C ILE A 109 -8.84 -1.80 7.20
N PHE A 110 -7.82 -1.39 6.47
CA PHE A 110 -6.57 -2.14 6.31
C PHE A 110 -5.88 -2.41 7.66
N ASN A 111 -5.75 -1.40 8.51
CA ASN A 111 -5.13 -1.51 9.82
C ASN A 111 -5.86 -2.52 10.72
N LEU A 112 -7.19 -2.44 10.76
CA LEU A 112 -8.02 -3.39 11.51
C LEU A 112 -7.86 -4.82 10.98
N GLY A 113 -7.84 -5.00 9.66
CA GLY A 113 -7.62 -6.30 9.03
C GLY A 113 -6.30 -6.93 9.46
N PHE A 114 -5.19 -6.15 9.43
CA PHE A 114 -3.90 -6.62 9.91
C PHE A 114 -3.89 -6.93 11.41
N PHE A 115 -4.54 -6.14 12.21
CA PHE A 115 -4.62 -6.41 13.64
C PHE A 115 -5.30 -7.76 13.91
N PHE A 116 -6.42 -8.04 13.27
CA PHE A 116 -7.10 -9.34 13.39
C PHE A 116 -6.26 -10.48 12.79
N TYR A 117 -5.60 -10.25 11.66
CA TYR A 117 -4.67 -11.20 11.07
C TYR A 117 -3.54 -11.58 12.04
N PHE A 118 -2.86 -10.61 12.65
CA PHE A 118 -1.79 -10.86 13.61
C PHE A 118 -2.25 -11.58 14.88
N ARG A 119 -3.50 -11.38 15.29
CA ARG A 119 -4.11 -12.13 16.39
C ARG A 119 -4.18 -13.63 16.08
N THR A 120 -4.42 -14.02 14.83
CA THR A 120 -4.39 -15.45 14.45
C THR A 120 -2.99 -16.05 14.53
N LEU A 121 -1.95 -15.24 14.29
CA LEU A 121 -0.54 -15.64 14.38
C LEU A 121 0.00 -15.56 15.82
N LYS A 122 -0.81 -15.18 16.80
CA LYS A 122 -0.43 -15.01 18.21
C LYS A 122 0.74 -14.02 18.41
N ILE A 123 0.85 -13.01 17.53
CA ILE A 123 1.83 -11.94 17.67
C ILE A 123 1.38 -10.98 18.79
N ASP A 124 2.31 -10.55 19.60
CA ASP A 124 2.06 -9.56 20.67
C ASP A 124 1.42 -8.30 20.10
N TYR A 125 0.37 -7.79 20.76
CA TYR A 125 -0.41 -6.65 20.25
C TYR A 125 0.43 -5.38 20.05
N LYS A 126 1.47 -5.15 20.87
CA LYS A 126 2.34 -3.97 20.73
C LYS A 126 3.21 -4.08 19.49
N ILE A 127 3.76 -5.27 19.20
CA ILE A 127 4.50 -5.54 17.97
C ILE A 127 3.57 -5.36 16.77
N SER A 128 2.34 -5.90 16.85
CA SER A 128 1.33 -5.73 15.81
C SER A 128 1.05 -4.26 15.54
N LEU A 129 0.82 -3.46 16.58
CA LEU A 129 0.57 -2.02 16.45
C LEU A 129 1.77 -1.28 15.83
N THR A 130 2.99 -1.57 16.27
CA THR A 130 4.20 -0.96 15.70
C THR A 130 4.35 -1.31 14.21
N SER A 131 4.16 -2.58 13.83
CA SER A 131 4.28 -3.00 12.42
C SER A 131 3.19 -2.40 11.53
N ILE A 132 1.96 -2.32 12.03
CA ILE A 132 0.84 -1.66 11.33
C ILE A 132 1.13 -0.16 11.18
N PHE A 133 1.62 0.50 12.23
CA PHE A 133 1.98 1.91 12.20
C PHE A 133 3.05 2.19 11.12
N ILE A 134 4.13 1.41 11.10
CA ILE A 134 5.21 1.56 10.09
C ILE A 134 4.67 1.37 8.68
N THR A 135 3.82 0.36 8.47
CA THR A 135 3.21 0.12 7.16
C THR A 135 2.27 1.25 6.74
N CYS A 136 1.44 1.73 7.66
CA CYS A 136 0.49 2.80 7.42
C CYS A 136 1.17 4.12 6.98
N ILE A 137 2.32 4.45 7.57
CA ILE A 137 3.10 5.66 7.25
C ILE A 137 4.07 5.46 6.08
N SER A 138 4.23 4.22 5.58
CA SER A 138 5.16 3.94 4.50
C SER A 138 4.80 4.66 3.21
N LEU A 139 5.82 5.00 2.41
CA LEU A 139 5.62 5.70 1.14
C LEU A 139 4.72 4.92 0.19
N LYS A 140 4.75 3.58 0.25
CA LYS A 140 3.93 2.75 -0.64
C LYS A 140 2.44 2.81 -0.31
N VAL A 141 2.06 2.90 0.95
CA VAL A 141 0.65 3.03 1.35
C VAL A 141 0.12 4.44 1.11
N THR A 142 0.91 5.47 1.44
CA THR A 142 0.49 6.86 1.26
C THR A 142 0.45 7.27 -0.21
N GLU A 143 1.25 6.65 -1.08
CA GLU A 143 1.17 6.82 -2.53
C GLU A 143 -0.23 6.50 -3.08
N LEU A 144 -0.91 5.51 -2.51
CA LEU A 144 -2.23 5.08 -2.97
C LEU A 144 -3.33 6.13 -2.77
N LEU A 145 -3.09 7.18 -1.99
CA LEU A 145 -4.08 8.25 -1.80
C LEU A 145 -4.51 8.90 -3.13
N ARG A 146 -3.62 8.98 -4.10
CA ARG A 146 -3.96 9.49 -5.44
C ARG A 146 -4.89 8.56 -6.23
N PHE A 147 -5.01 7.29 -5.81
CA PHE A 147 -5.85 6.28 -6.42
C PHE A 147 -6.87 5.73 -5.39
N PRO A 148 -7.92 6.47 -5.05
CA PRO A 148 -8.88 6.07 -4.02
C PRO A 148 -9.41 4.64 -4.19
N ASN A 149 -9.75 4.24 -5.41
CA ASN A 149 -10.25 2.89 -5.65
C ASN A 149 -9.18 1.81 -5.38
N ALA A 150 -7.91 2.12 -5.66
CA ALA A 150 -6.80 1.22 -5.37
C ALA A 150 -6.61 1.01 -3.87
N ILE A 151 -6.70 2.09 -3.07
CA ILE A 151 -6.57 1.99 -1.62
C ILE A 151 -7.77 1.26 -1.00
N HIS A 152 -8.97 1.45 -1.55
CA HIS A 152 -10.16 0.69 -1.15
C HIS A 152 -10.04 -0.80 -1.50
N CYS A 153 -9.48 -1.18 -2.65
CA CYS A 153 -9.14 -2.57 -2.94
C CYS A 153 -8.12 -3.13 -1.95
N PHE A 154 -7.03 -2.41 -1.75
CA PHE A 154 -5.94 -2.82 -0.89
C PHE A 154 -6.34 -2.99 0.57
N ALA A 155 -7.31 -2.20 1.04
CA ALA A 155 -7.85 -2.27 2.39
C ALA A 155 -8.37 -3.67 2.77
N TRP A 156 -8.81 -4.47 1.81
CA TRP A 156 -9.38 -5.79 2.04
C TRP A 156 -8.35 -6.93 2.00
N PHE A 157 -7.12 -6.68 1.56
CA PHE A 157 -6.07 -7.71 1.50
C PHE A 157 -5.85 -8.41 2.85
N PRO A 158 -5.62 -7.71 3.96
CA PRO A 158 -5.42 -8.37 5.25
C PRO A 158 -6.67 -9.07 5.77
N TRP A 159 -7.88 -8.65 5.38
CA TRP A 159 -9.12 -9.32 5.76
C TRP A 159 -9.29 -10.67 5.07
N VAL A 160 -8.95 -10.76 3.77
CA VAL A 160 -8.94 -12.05 3.06
C VAL A 160 -7.90 -12.98 3.68
N MET A 161 -6.68 -12.49 3.96
CA MET A 161 -5.65 -13.29 4.64
C MET A 161 -6.09 -13.72 6.04
N TYR A 162 -6.78 -12.86 6.79
CA TYR A 162 -7.38 -13.20 8.08
C TYR A 162 -8.42 -14.32 7.95
N GLY A 163 -9.30 -14.24 6.95
CA GLY A 163 -10.29 -15.26 6.66
C GLY A 163 -9.66 -16.61 6.31
N ILE A 164 -8.61 -16.61 5.47
CA ILE A 164 -7.83 -17.81 5.13
C ILE A 164 -7.19 -18.43 6.40
N ASN A 165 -6.64 -17.60 7.29
CA ASN A 165 -6.10 -18.09 8.57
C ASN A 165 -7.18 -18.72 9.45
N LEU A 166 -8.36 -18.09 9.56
CA LEU A 166 -9.49 -18.65 10.32
C LEU A 166 -9.90 -20.01 9.76
N ALA A 167 -9.94 -20.14 8.43
CA ALA A 167 -10.24 -21.41 7.78
C ALA A 167 -9.17 -22.47 8.07
N ALA A 168 -7.89 -22.07 8.17
CA ALA A 168 -6.76 -22.96 8.47
C ALA A 168 -6.70 -23.43 9.93
N ILE A 169 -7.19 -22.59 10.89
CA ILE A 169 -7.12 -22.87 12.34
C ILE A 169 -8.36 -23.60 12.88
N GLU A 170 -9.38 -23.79 12.06
CA GLU A 170 -10.62 -24.53 12.39
C GLU A 170 -11.51 -23.97 13.50
N LEU A 171 -11.25 -22.77 14.01
CA LEU A 171 -11.96 -22.27 15.19
C LEU A 171 -13.45 -21.99 15.00
N ASN A 172 -13.89 -21.57 13.81
CA ASN A 172 -15.30 -21.28 13.55
C ASN A 172 -15.59 -21.17 12.05
N TYR A 173 -16.24 -22.18 11.48
CA TYR A 173 -16.58 -22.19 10.05
C TYR A 173 -17.44 -21.00 9.64
N LYS A 174 -18.47 -20.66 10.41
CA LYS A 174 -19.35 -19.52 10.08
C LYS A 174 -18.57 -18.21 10.03
N LYS A 175 -17.65 -18.01 10.99
CA LYS A 175 -16.82 -16.79 11.01
C LYS A 175 -15.86 -16.74 9.84
N SER A 176 -15.17 -17.83 9.51
CA SER A 176 -14.27 -17.86 8.35
C SER A 176 -15.02 -17.63 7.05
N PHE A 177 -16.21 -18.26 6.90
CA PHE A 177 -17.09 -18.08 5.74
C PHE A 177 -17.49 -16.61 5.56
N ILE A 178 -18.03 -15.97 6.61
CA ILE A 178 -18.48 -14.57 6.55
C ILE A 178 -17.30 -13.64 6.23
N VAL A 179 -16.14 -13.82 6.87
CA VAL A 179 -14.98 -12.95 6.65
C VAL A 179 -14.45 -13.08 5.22
N ILE A 180 -14.27 -14.31 4.71
CA ILE A 180 -13.80 -14.52 3.34
C ILE A 180 -14.83 -14.00 2.35
N PHE A 181 -16.10 -14.35 2.51
CA PHE A 181 -17.18 -13.92 1.63
C PHE A 181 -17.26 -12.39 1.52
N LEU A 182 -17.36 -11.70 2.66
CA LEU A 182 -17.48 -10.24 2.66
C LEU A 182 -16.21 -9.55 2.16
N SER A 183 -15.03 -10.01 2.58
CA SER A 183 -13.78 -9.37 2.14
C SER A 183 -13.51 -9.58 0.65
N CYS A 184 -13.82 -10.75 0.10
CA CYS A 184 -13.75 -10.99 -1.35
C CYS A 184 -14.79 -10.16 -2.11
N LEU A 185 -16.03 -10.08 -1.62
CA LEU A 185 -17.08 -9.26 -2.23
C LEU A 185 -16.68 -7.78 -2.28
N MET A 186 -16.18 -7.25 -1.16
CA MET A 186 -15.71 -5.85 -1.08
C MET A 186 -14.50 -5.62 -1.99
N LEU A 187 -13.54 -6.55 -2.03
CA LEU A 187 -12.37 -6.46 -2.90
C LEU A 187 -12.79 -6.43 -4.38
N LEU A 188 -13.68 -7.35 -4.80
CA LEU A 188 -14.14 -7.44 -6.19
C LEU A 188 -14.91 -6.20 -6.64
N THR A 189 -15.63 -5.54 -5.73
CA THR A 189 -16.45 -4.37 -6.05
C THR A 189 -15.76 -3.03 -5.83
N ALA A 190 -14.55 -3.01 -5.22
CA ALA A 190 -13.80 -1.78 -4.91
C ALA A 190 -13.31 -0.99 -6.14
N GLY A 191 -13.46 -1.55 -7.35
CA GLY A 191 -13.34 -0.79 -8.59
C GLY A 191 -11.91 -0.53 -9.08
N TYR A 192 -10.97 -1.42 -8.79
CA TYR A 192 -9.60 -1.35 -9.34
C TYR A 192 -9.14 -2.72 -9.86
N PRO A 193 -9.45 -3.08 -11.11
CA PRO A 193 -9.25 -4.43 -11.67
C PRO A 193 -7.83 -4.98 -11.56
N TYR A 194 -6.81 -4.13 -11.72
CA TYR A 194 -5.41 -4.53 -11.56
C TYR A 194 -5.13 -5.15 -10.19
N TYR A 195 -5.61 -4.50 -9.12
CA TYR A 195 -5.35 -4.96 -7.77
C TYR A 195 -6.17 -6.19 -7.40
N ILE A 196 -7.32 -6.38 -8.02
CA ILE A 196 -8.09 -7.62 -7.90
C ILE A 196 -7.28 -8.79 -8.45
N PHE A 197 -6.69 -8.62 -9.64
CA PHE A 197 -5.85 -9.64 -10.27
C PHE A 197 -4.59 -9.93 -9.43
N TYR A 198 -3.90 -8.88 -8.97
CA TYR A 198 -2.71 -9.04 -8.12
C TYR A 198 -3.04 -9.68 -6.78
N ALA A 199 -4.17 -9.34 -6.19
CA ALA A 199 -4.67 -9.96 -4.97
C ALA A 199 -4.93 -11.46 -5.15
N PHE A 200 -5.51 -11.86 -6.29
CA PHE A 200 -5.72 -13.27 -6.61
C PHE A 200 -4.40 -14.04 -6.62
N ILE A 201 -3.35 -13.50 -7.23
CA ILE A 201 -2.03 -14.12 -7.24
C ILE A 201 -1.48 -14.25 -5.80
N LEU A 202 -1.52 -13.18 -5.01
CA LEU A 202 -1.05 -13.19 -3.63
C LEU A 202 -1.78 -14.25 -2.79
N PHE A 203 -3.11 -14.27 -2.86
CA PHE A 203 -3.90 -15.18 -2.03
C PHE A 203 -3.78 -16.62 -2.48
N SER A 204 -3.61 -16.89 -3.77
CA SER A 204 -3.33 -18.23 -4.29
C SER A 204 -2.00 -18.77 -3.75
N PHE A 205 -0.93 -18.00 -3.79
CA PHE A 205 0.36 -18.43 -3.23
C PHE A 205 0.30 -18.54 -1.71
N TYR A 206 -0.38 -17.62 -1.03
CA TYR A 206 -0.57 -17.70 0.42
C TYR A 206 -1.39 -18.94 0.83
N PHE A 207 -2.42 -19.24 0.08
CA PHE A 207 -3.23 -20.45 0.26
C PHE A 207 -2.40 -21.73 0.05
N ILE A 208 -1.61 -21.79 -1.04
CA ILE A 208 -0.70 -22.91 -1.33
C ILE A 208 0.32 -23.09 -0.18
N LEU A 209 0.89 -21.99 0.33
CA LEU A 209 1.80 -22.01 1.47
C LEU A 209 1.15 -22.73 2.68
N LEU A 210 -0.12 -22.47 2.95
CA LEU A 210 -0.86 -23.06 4.07
C LEU A 210 -1.39 -24.48 3.80
N LEU A 211 -1.42 -24.95 2.55
CA LEU A 211 -1.68 -26.35 2.23
C LEU A 211 -0.52 -27.27 2.64
N ILE A 212 0.69 -26.73 2.71
CA ILE A 212 1.89 -27.49 3.10
C ILE A 212 1.87 -27.67 4.63
N LYS A 213 1.48 -28.87 5.07
CA LYS A 213 1.26 -29.19 6.50
C LYS A 213 2.39 -28.76 7.43
N PRO A 214 3.69 -29.04 7.16
CA PRO A 214 4.78 -28.61 8.04
C PRO A 214 4.88 -27.09 8.18
N LEU A 215 4.65 -26.34 7.09
CA LEU A 215 4.72 -24.87 7.11
C LEU A 215 3.54 -24.30 7.90
N LYS A 216 2.34 -24.81 7.68
CA LYS A 216 1.14 -24.44 8.44
C LYS A 216 1.34 -24.65 9.95
N GLN A 217 1.85 -25.81 10.35
CA GLN A 217 2.14 -26.10 11.76
C GLN A 217 3.16 -25.14 12.38
N THR A 218 4.21 -24.80 11.64
CA THR A 218 5.22 -23.84 12.10
C THR A 218 4.65 -22.43 12.26
N ILE A 219 3.78 -22.00 11.33
CA ILE A 219 3.15 -20.68 11.35
C ILE A 219 2.21 -20.52 12.54
N PHE A 220 1.33 -21.50 12.77
CA PHE A 220 0.30 -21.39 13.82
C PHE A 220 0.69 -21.96 15.17
N LYS A 221 1.77 -22.77 15.27
CA LYS A 221 2.32 -23.35 16.51
C LYS A 221 1.28 -24.10 17.37
N ASP A 222 0.25 -24.67 16.76
CA ASP A 222 -0.86 -25.31 17.48
C ASP A 222 -1.00 -26.80 17.15
N SER A 223 -1.23 -27.60 18.22
CA SER A 223 -1.58 -29.01 18.09
C SER A 223 -2.94 -29.24 17.42
N ILE A 224 -3.85 -28.28 17.48
CA ILE A 224 -5.19 -28.32 16.88
C ILE A 224 -5.11 -28.41 15.35
N VAL A 225 -4.08 -27.82 14.74
CA VAL A 225 -3.83 -27.84 13.29
C VAL A 225 -3.51 -29.26 12.78
N ASN A 226 -3.09 -30.18 13.68
CA ASN A 226 -2.61 -31.50 13.29
C ASN A 226 -3.69 -32.42 12.71
N ASN A 227 -4.96 -32.24 13.08
CA ASN A 227 -6.07 -33.13 12.71
C ASN A 227 -6.93 -32.61 11.55
N PHE A 228 -6.61 -31.42 11.01
CA PHE A 228 -7.41 -30.79 9.98
C PHE A 228 -7.03 -31.25 8.57
N SER A 229 -7.99 -31.79 7.82
CA SER A 229 -7.74 -32.24 6.46
C SER A 229 -7.58 -31.06 5.49
N ASN A 230 -6.62 -31.16 4.57
CA ASN A 230 -6.43 -30.15 3.53
C ASN A 230 -7.69 -29.98 2.66
N LYS A 231 -8.51 -31.03 2.49
CA LYS A 231 -9.79 -30.97 1.77
C LYS A 231 -10.76 -30.00 2.45
N ASN A 232 -10.91 -30.09 3.78
CA ASN A 232 -11.79 -29.19 4.52
C ASN A 232 -11.27 -27.73 4.48
N PHE A 233 -9.97 -27.53 4.60
CA PHE A 233 -9.37 -26.21 4.44
C PHE A 233 -9.65 -25.62 3.05
N PHE A 234 -9.43 -26.42 2.01
CA PHE A 234 -9.73 -26.04 0.63
C PHE A 234 -11.18 -25.61 0.45
N LEU A 235 -12.13 -26.45 0.87
CA LEU A 235 -13.56 -26.14 0.74
C LEU A 235 -13.97 -24.90 1.53
N ARG A 236 -13.42 -24.70 2.73
CA ARG A 236 -13.71 -23.52 3.56
C ARG A 236 -13.22 -22.20 2.96
N CYS A 237 -12.17 -22.23 2.15
CA CYS A 237 -11.73 -21.06 1.41
C CYS A 237 -12.48 -20.92 0.08
N LEU A 238 -12.64 -22.01 -0.67
CA LEU A 238 -13.21 -21.99 -2.01
C LEU A 238 -14.68 -21.57 -2.01
N ILE A 239 -15.50 -22.18 -1.13
CA ILE A 239 -16.95 -21.95 -1.15
C ILE A 239 -17.31 -20.47 -0.96
N PRO A 240 -16.85 -19.76 0.09
CA PRO A 240 -17.19 -18.34 0.26
C PRO A 240 -16.62 -17.45 -0.85
N SER A 241 -15.42 -17.75 -1.36
CA SER A 241 -14.84 -17.00 -2.49
C SER A 241 -15.66 -17.21 -3.76
N PHE A 242 -16.11 -18.44 -4.03
CA PHE A 242 -16.96 -18.77 -5.17
C PHE A 242 -18.31 -18.04 -5.12
N PHE A 243 -18.95 -17.98 -3.96
CA PHE A 243 -20.18 -17.19 -3.79
C PHE A 243 -19.96 -15.71 -4.07
N SER A 244 -18.85 -15.14 -3.62
CA SER A 244 -18.50 -13.74 -3.92
C SER A 244 -18.34 -13.52 -5.42
N ILE A 245 -17.67 -14.44 -6.13
CA ILE A 245 -17.47 -14.38 -7.58
C ILE A 245 -18.80 -14.52 -8.31
N ILE A 246 -19.68 -15.47 -7.92
CA ILE A 246 -20.99 -15.64 -8.55
C ILE A 246 -21.82 -14.34 -8.45
N ILE A 247 -21.87 -13.73 -7.26
CA ILE A 247 -22.66 -12.51 -7.06
C ILE A 247 -22.11 -11.35 -7.91
N THR A 248 -20.78 -11.26 -8.07
CA THR A 248 -20.15 -10.17 -8.84
C THR A 248 -19.97 -10.49 -10.33
N SER A 249 -20.14 -11.75 -10.73
CA SER A 249 -19.86 -12.21 -12.11
C SER A 249 -20.62 -11.45 -13.20
N PRO A 250 -21.92 -11.09 -13.05
CA PRO A 250 -22.62 -10.34 -14.09
C PRO A 250 -21.97 -8.97 -14.36
N TRP A 251 -21.52 -8.31 -13.30
CA TRP A 251 -20.85 -7.03 -13.39
C TRP A 251 -19.43 -7.16 -13.96
N LEU A 252 -18.64 -8.13 -13.47
CA LEU A 252 -17.29 -8.39 -13.97
C LEU A 252 -17.30 -8.79 -15.45
N PHE A 253 -18.29 -9.58 -15.87
CA PHE A 253 -18.47 -9.95 -17.28
C PHE A 253 -18.77 -8.73 -18.15
N LYS A 254 -19.63 -7.81 -17.70
CA LYS A 254 -19.89 -6.56 -18.42
C LYS A 254 -18.68 -5.65 -18.49
N ILE A 255 -17.88 -5.57 -17.42
CA ILE A 255 -16.59 -4.84 -17.46
C ILE A 255 -15.65 -5.44 -18.52
N SER A 256 -15.53 -6.77 -18.58
CA SER A 256 -14.67 -7.43 -19.58
C SER A 256 -15.11 -7.14 -21.02
N GLN A 257 -16.42 -7.09 -21.27
CA GLN A 257 -16.97 -6.69 -22.57
C GLN A 257 -16.67 -5.23 -22.91
N LEU A 258 -16.71 -4.32 -21.94
CA LEU A 258 -16.37 -2.91 -22.15
C LEU A 258 -14.88 -2.69 -22.40
N ILE A 259 -14.02 -3.46 -21.78
CA ILE A 259 -12.57 -3.38 -22.00
C ILE A 259 -12.24 -3.63 -23.47
N SER A 260 -12.88 -4.62 -24.11
CA SER A 260 -12.62 -4.99 -25.50
C SER A 260 -12.95 -3.87 -26.52
N ILE A 261 -13.86 -2.97 -26.18
CA ILE A 261 -14.26 -1.83 -27.05
C ILE A 261 -13.62 -0.51 -26.61
N THR A 262 -12.88 -0.48 -25.50
CA THR A 262 -12.25 0.73 -25.01
C THR A 262 -10.94 1.00 -25.74
N TYR A 263 -10.84 2.18 -26.40
CA TYR A 263 -9.64 2.58 -27.09
C TYR A 263 -8.41 2.56 -26.15
N GLY A 264 -7.30 2.06 -26.66
CA GLY A 264 -6.04 1.97 -25.90
C GLY A 264 -5.98 0.80 -24.88
N ARG A 265 -6.98 -0.10 -24.86
CA ARG A 265 -6.95 -1.33 -24.05
C ARG A 265 -6.79 -2.61 -24.88
N ASN A 266 -7.01 -2.51 -26.18
CA ASN A 266 -6.87 -3.60 -27.15
C ASN A 266 -5.51 -3.56 -27.88
N ILE A 267 -4.48 -3.01 -27.25
CA ILE A 267 -3.18 -2.83 -27.90
C ILE A 267 -2.32 -4.05 -27.62
N SER A 268 -2.07 -4.82 -28.64
CA SER A 268 -1.06 -5.89 -28.67
C SER A 268 0.38 -5.36 -28.55
N ASP A 269 0.57 -4.04 -28.42
CA ASP A 269 1.89 -3.44 -28.33
C ASP A 269 2.43 -3.52 -26.89
N ILE A 270 3.42 -4.37 -26.71
CA ILE A 270 4.13 -4.56 -25.46
C ILE A 270 4.77 -3.26 -24.96
N SER A 271 5.15 -2.33 -25.86
CA SER A 271 5.76 -1.05 -25.51
C SER A 271 4.86 -0.18 -24.61
N PHE A 272 3.55 -0.26 -24.80
CA PHE A 272 2.58 0.43 -23.96
C PHE A 272 2.53 -0.11 -22.53
N SER A 273 2.76 -1.40 -22.34
CA SER A 273 2.85 -2.04 -21.04
C SER A 273 4.19 -1.82 -20.36
N LEU A 274 5.23 -1.52 -21.14
CA LEU A 274 6.58 -1.24 -20.66
C LEU A 274 6.73 0.14 -20.02
N ASN A 275 5.81 1.07 -20.29
CA ASN A 275 5.80 2.36 -19.63
C ASN A 275 5.70 2.15 -18.11
N LEU A 276 6.70 2.64 -17.37
CA LEU A 276 6.88 2.45 -15.93
C LEU A 276 7.28 1.02 -15.52
N SER A 277 8.03 0.30 -16.37
CA SER A 277 8.77 -0.87 -15.91
C SER A 277 9.86 -0.43 -14.93
N SER A 278 10.09 -1.20 -13.88
CA SER A 278 11.22 -0.99 -12.96
C SER A 278 12.25 -2.09 -13.18
N ASN A 279 13.51 -1.70 -13.26
CA ASN A 279 14.59 -2.67 -13.29
C ASN A 279 14.86 -3.23 -11.86
N PHE A 280 15.69 -4.25 -11.78
CA PHE A 280 16.02 -4.89 -10.50
C PHE A 280 16.67 -3.93 -9.50
N TYR A 281 17.50 -3.02 -10.00
CA TYR A 281 18.17 -2.02 -9.17
C TYR A 281 17.20 -1.00 -8.60
N ASP A 282 16.20 -0.58 -9.39
CA ASP A 282 15.14 0.32 -8.93
C ASP A 282 14.33 -0.31 -7.80
N GLN A 283 13.97 -1.59 -7.92
CA GLN A 283 13.23 -2.29 -6.87
C GLN A 283 14.02 -2.41 -5.57
N ILE A 284 15.27 -2.85 -5.64
CA ILE A 284 16.12 -3.02 -4.45
C ILE A 284 16.56 -1.67 -3.91
N GLY A 285 16.94 -0.73 -4.79
CA GLY A 285 17.41 0.58 -4.39
C GLY A 285 16.37 1.35 -3.60
N SER A 286 15.10 1.26 -3.96
CA SER A 286 14.01 1.97 -3.25
C SER A 286 13.82 1.53 -1.80
N TRP A 287 14.28 0.35 -1.40
CA TRP A 287 14.27 -0.09 0.00
C TRP A 287 15.28 0.68 0.87
N PHE A 288 16.36 1.15 0.26
CA PHE A 288 17.47 1.81 0.94
C PHE A 288 17.53 3.30 0.65
N TYR A 289 17.13 3.68 -0.56
CA TYR A 289 17.18 5.05 -1.05
C TYR A 289 15.97 5.34 -1.95
N PRO A 290 14.85 5.85 -1.40
CA PRO A 290 13.59 6.05 -2.15
C PRO A 290 13.72 6.84 -3.44
N PRO A 291 14.52 7.94 -3.53
CA PRO A 291 14.64 8.73 -4.76
C PRO A 291 15.14 7.96 -5.97
N PHE A 292 15.66 6.75 -5.79
CA PHE A 292 16.22 5.93 -6.85
C PHE A 292 15.16 5.34 -7.80
N ALA A 293 13.94 5.14 -7.33
CA ALA A 293 12.88 4.55 -8.14
C ALA A 293 11.83 5.57 -8.58
N TYR A 294 11.08 5.25 -9.64
CA TYR A 294 9.85 5.97 -9.95
C TYR A 294 8.87 5.87 -8.76
N ALA A 295 8.02 6.88 -8.58
CA ALA A 295 7.13 6.95 -7.43
C ALA A 295 6.25 5.70 -7.22
N GLU A 296 5.79 5.07 -8.30
CA GLU A 296 5.03 3.82 -8.20
C GLU A 296 5.88 2.63 -7.75
N GLY A 297 7.20 2.74 -7.83
CA GLY A 297 8.17 1.75 -7.36
C GLY A 297 8.67 1.97 -5.93
N TRP A 298 8.25 3.01 -5.22
CA TRP A 298 8.79 3.33 -3.91
C TRP A 298 8.36 2.35 -2.82
N PHE A 299 9.31 1.54 -2.37
CA PHE A 299 9.15 0.55 -1.29
C PHE A 299 10.01 0.94 -0.10
N TYR A 300 9.63 1.97 0.63
CA TYR A 300 10.37 2.43 1.79
C TYR A 300 9.52 2.42 3.05
N PHE A 301 10.01 1.73 4.07
CA PHE A 301 9.35 1.51 5.36
C PHE A 301 10.11 2.14 6.52
N GLY A 302 11.07 3.02 6.23
CA GLY A 302 11.93 3.67 7.20
C GLY A 302 13.21 2.88 7.52
N SER A 303 14.28 3.61 7.79
CA SER A 303 15.64 3.11 7.98
C SER A 303 15.73 2.04 9.07
N ILE A 304 15.13 2.30 10.23
CA ILE A 304 15.18 1.38 11.37
C ILE A 304 14.48 0.05 11.08
N SER A 305 13.36 0.11 10.34
CA SER A 305 12.59 -1.08 9.96
C SER A 305 13.35 -1.96 9.00
N VAL A 306 14.01 -1.36 8.00
CA VAL A 306 14.84 -2.06 7.02
C VAL A 306 16.02 -2.74 7.72
N LEU A 307 16.72 -2.05 8.62
CA LEU A 307 17.82 -2.64 9.41
C LEU A 307 17.35 -3.81 10.28
N ILE A 308 16.21 -3.68 10.98
CA ILE A 308 15.65 -4.76 11.80
C ILE A 308 15.29 -5.97 10.92
N ILE A 309 14.63 -5.76 9.79
CA ILE A 309 14.26 -6.85 8.86
C ILE A 309 15.53 -7.56 8.37
N MET A 310 16.53 -6.82 7.90
CA MET A 310 17.76 -7.40 7.38
C MET A 310 18.51 -8.19 8.47
N VAL A 311 18.79 -7.55 9.60
CA VAL A 311 19.56 -8.19 10.69
C VAL A 311 18.84 -9.42 11.23
N ALA A 312 17.54 -9.33 11.52
CA ALA A 312 16.79 -10.46 12.05
C ALA A 312 16.64 -11.60 11.04
N SER A 313 16.41 -11.28 9.76
CA SER A 313 16.28 -12.30 8.71
C SER A 313 17.59 -13.01 8.44
N ILE A 314 18.69 -12.27 8.25
CA ILE A 314 20.02 -12.85 8.02
C ILE A 314 20.47 -13.66 9.24
N PHE A 315 20.27 -13.14 10.47
CA PHE A 315 20.57 -13.90 11.68
C PHE A 315 19.81 -15.22 11.74
N ASN A 316 18.51 -15.19 11.44
CA ASN A 316 17.71 -16.42 11.41
C ASN A 316 18.15 -17.39 10.33
N LEU A 317 18.54 -16.90 9.15
CA LEU A 317 19.00 -17.75 8.05
C LEU A 317 20.28 -18.52 8.41
N PHE A 318 21.26 -17.83 8.95
CA PHE A 318 22.60 -18.38 9.12
C PHE A 318 22.86 -18.99 10.52
N PHE A 319 22.21 -18.48 11.57
CA PHE A 319 22.53 -18.87 12.95
C PHE A 319 21.41 -19.65 13.65
N TYR A 320 20.20 -19.65 13.14
CA TYR A 320 19.11 -20.42 13.74
C TYR A 320 18.97 -21.77 13.03
N LYS A 321 19.16 -22.88 13.79
CA LYS A 321 18.94 -24.23 13.27
C LYS A 321 17.44 -24.56 13.30
N GLY A 322 16.85 -24.79 12.15
CA GLY A 322 15.44 -25.17 12.00
C GLY A 322 14.59 -24.14 11.25
N VAL A 323 13.35 -24.51 11.01
CA VAL A 323 12.36 -23.69 10.31
C VAL A 323 11.50 -22.97 11.35
N ASN A 324 11.37 -21.66 11.21
CA ASN A 324 10.46 -20.84 12.01
C ASN A 324 9.62 -19.93 11.13
N SER A 325 8.62 -19.29 11.73
CA SER A 325 7.69 -18.43 10.99
C SER A 325 8.38 -17.28 10.25
N LEU A 326 9.44 -16.67 10.83
CA LEU A 326 10.19 -15.61 10.15
C LEU A 326 10.86 -16.12 8.87
N LYS A 327 11.52 -17.28 8.91
CA LYS A 327 12.15 -17.89 7.72
C LYS A 327 11.11 -18.17 6.62
N ILE A 328 9.97 -18.75 7.01
CA ILE A 328 8.90 -19.08 6.06
C ILE A 328 8.42 -17.81 5.33
N PHE A 329 8.06 -16.77 6.08
CA PHE A 329 7.56 -15.53 5.48
C PHE A 329 8.66 -14.75 4.76
N PHE A 330 9.92 -14.85 5.19
CA PHE A 330 11.03 -14.22 4.49
C PHE A 330 11.32 -14.90 3.15
N TYR A 331 11.32 -16.24 3.09
CA TYR A 331 11.43 -16.96 1.82
C TYR A 331 10.22 -16.70 0.92
N PHE A 332 9.02 -16.59 1.50
CA PHE A 332 7.84 -16.22 0.75
C PHE A 332 7.92 -14.80 0.18
N LEU A 333 8.49 -13.86 0.95
CA LEU A 333 8.77 -12.51 0.46
C LEU A 333 9.75 -12.52 -0.72
N ILE A 334 10.88 -13.24 -0.59
CA ILE A 334 11.87 -13.37 -1.67
C ILE A 334 11.23 -13.98 -2.92
N PHE A 335 10.44 -15.03 -2.77
CA PHE A 335 9.71 -15.67 -3.86
C PHE A 335 8.79 -14.68 -4.58
N LEU A 336 7.99 -13.92 -3.84
CA LEU A 336 7.11 -12.90 -4.43
C LEU A 336 7.89 -11.73 -5.04
N MET A 337 9.06 -11.37 -4.49
CA MET A 337 9.94 -10.37 -5.09
C MET A 337 10.49 -10.84 -6.43
N ILE A 338 10.88 -12.11 -6.55
CA ILE A 338 11.35 -12.70 -7.82
C ILE A 338 10.21 -12.68 -8.85
N ILE A 339 9.01 -13.12 -8.47
CA ILE A 339 7.84 -13.07 -9.36
C ILE A 339 7.50 -11.61 -9.71
N GLY A 340 7.50 -10.72 -8.74
CA GLY A 340 7.24 -9.30 -8.93
C GLY A 340 8.24 -8.67 -9.91
N TYR A 341 9.52 -9.01 -9.78
CA TYR A 341 10.55 -8.60 -10.74
C TYR A 341 10.27 -9.13 -12.14
N GLN A 342 9.98 -10.43 -12.27
CA GLN A 342 9.69 -11.06 -13.56
C GLN A 342 8.45 -10.48 -14.25
N ILE A 343 7.48 -9.99 -13.49
CA ILE A 343 6.25 -9.40 -14.03
C ILE A 343 6.42 -7.89 -14.26
N SER A 344 7.12 -7.18 -13.40
CA SER A 344 7.26 -5.71 -13.48
C SER A 344 8.39 -5.24 -14.40
N ASN A 345 9.25 -6.14 -14.86
CA ASN A 345 10.29 -5.87 -15.86
C ASN A 345 10.07 -6.72 -17.12
N PRO A 346 9.13 -6.33 -17.97
CA PRO A 346 8.80 -7.09 -19.18
C PRO A 346 9.92 -7.10 -20.23
N ILE A 347 10.88 -6.18 -20.18
CA ILE A 347 11.98 -6.11 -21.17
C ILE A 347 12.90 -7.33 -21.07
N ASP A 348 13.28 -7.70 -19.85
CA ASP A 348 14.29 -8.72 -19.58
C ASP A 348 13.68 -10.05 -19.13
N SER A 349 12.35 -10.15 -19.06
CA SER A 349 11.67 -11.31 -18.50
C SER A 349 11.11 -12.23 -19.58
N ILE A 350 11.74 -13.41 -19.72
CA ILE A 350 11.21 -14.50 -20.55
C ILE A 350 9.82 -14.94 -20.05
N PHE A 351 9.61 -14.96 -18.74
CA PHE A 351 8.34 -15.34 -18.13
C PHE A 351 7.22 -14.36 -18.48
N PHE A 352 7.46 -13.05 -18.43
CA PHE A 352 6.48 -12.05 -18.82
C PHE A 352 6.14 -12.14 -20.31
N SER A 353 7.14 -12.23 -21.17
CA SER A 353 6.91 -12.33 -22.61
C SER A 353 6.11 -13.59 -22.99
N THR A 354 6.39 -14.71 -22.31
CA THR A 354 5.61 -15.95 -22.49
C THR A 354 4.16 -15.76 -22.05
N LEU A 355 3.91 -15.15 -20.89
CA LEU A 355 2.56 -14.87 -20.43
C LEU A 355 1.83 -13.88 -21.36
N TRP A 356 2.51 -12.83 -21.80
CA TRP A 356 1.97 -11.82 -22.69
C TRP A 356 1.52 -12.40 -24.03
N ASN A 357 2.34 -13.26 -24.61
CA ASN A 357 2.05 -13.85 -25.92
C ASN A 357 0.97 -14.93 -25.88
N ASN A 358 0.77 -15.60 -24.74
CA ASN A 358 -0.16 -16.72 -24.61
C ASN A 358 -1.48 -16.38 -23.91
N LEU A 359 -1.57 -15.24 -23.21
CA LEU A 359 -2.73 -14.88 -22.41
C LEU A 359 -3.24 -13.48 -22.77
N GLU A 360 -4.17 -13.40 -23.72
CA GLU A 360 -4.74 -12.13 -24.21
C GLU A 360 -5.23 -11.20 -23.10
N PHE A 361 -5.82 -11.74 -22.02
CA PHE A 361 -6.30 -10.89 -20.92
C PHE A 361 -5.17 -10.13 -20.22
N ILE A 362 -3.93 -10.61 -20.24
CA ILE A 362 -2.75 -9.93 -19.67
C ILE A 362 -2.41 -8.67 -20.47
N GLN A 363 -2.68 -8.67 -21.77
CA GLN A 363 -2.44 -7.53 -22.66
C GLN A 363 -3.30 -6.31 -22.31
N ASN A 364 -4.40 -6.52 -21.59
CA ASN A 364 -5.25 -5.43 -21.10
C ASN A 364 -4.67 -4.69 -19.88
N PHE A 365 -3.64 -5.23 -19.24
CA PHE A 365 -2.98 -4.60 -18.10
C PHE A 365 -1.74 -3.81 -18.54
N ARG A 366 -1.55 -2.64 -17.95
CA ARG A 366 -0.39 -1.79 -18.14
C ARG A 366 0.21 -1.42 -16.77
N GLN A 367 1.42 -0.85 -16.76
CA GLN A 367 2.08 -0.39 -15.54
C GLN A 367 2.25 -1.53 -14.51
N TRP A 368 2.91 -2.57 -14.94
CA TRP A 368 3.12 -3.80 -14.17
C TRP A 368 3.92 -3.60 -12.89
N VAL A 369 4.65 -2.48 -12.75
CA VAL A 369 5.33 -2.10 -11.49
C VAL A 369 4.35 -2.05 -10.31
N ARG A 370 3.07 -1.82 -10.55
CA ARG A 370 1.99 -1.84 -9.54
C ARG A 370 1.79 -3.22 -8.91
N PHE A 371 2.24 -4.29 -9.58
CA PHE A 371 2.22 -5.64 -9.02
C PHE A 371 2.95 -5.72 -7.67
N ASN A 372 3.99 -4.92 -7.49
CA ASN A 372 4.78 -4.89 -6.26
C ASN A 372 3.96 -4.55 -5.00
N LEU A 373 2.73 -4.06 -5.14
CA LEU A 373 1.85 -3.82 -3.99
C LEU A 373 1.56 -5.09 -3.18
N ILE A 374 1.57 -6.27 -3.82
CA ILE A 374 1.38 -7.55 -3.12
C ILE A 374 2.46 -7.83 -2.07
N LEU A 375 3.62 -7.19 -2.21
CA LEU A 375 4.71 -7.34 -1.25
C LEU A 375 4.40 -6.67 0.09
N VAL A 376 3.61 -5.60 0.11
CA VAL A 376 3.33 -4.82 1.32
C VAL A 376 2.74 -5.66 2.46
N PRO A 377 1.71 -6.50 2.25
CA PRO A 377 1.22 -7.40 3.29
C PRO A 377 2.29 -8.32 3.84
N ILE A 378 3.12 -8.89 2.98
CA ILE A 378 4.15 -9.85 3.39
C ILE A 378 5.31 -9.16 4.11
N ILE A 379 5.72 -7.97 3.65
CA ILE A 379 6.70 -7.13 4.34
C ILE A 379 6.21 -6.80 5.75
N THR A 380 4.94 -6.45 5.91
CA THR A 380 4.33 -6.15 7.21
C THR A 380 4.41 -7.35 8.16
N ILE A 381 4.19 -8.56 7.64
CA ILE A 381 4.31 -9.80 8.41
C ILE A 381 5.77 -10.09 8.77
N VAL A 382 6.67 -10.01 7.80
CA VAL A 382 8.11 -10.19 8.02
C VAL A 382 8.63 -9.19 9.05
N MET A 383 8.21 -7.93 8.97
CA MET A 383 8.55 -6.88 9.93
C MET A 383 8.10 -7.25 11.35
N ALA A 384 6.83 -7.69 11.51
CA ALA A 384 6.32 -8.10 12.83
C ALA A 384 7.13 -9.25 13.43
N TYR A 385 7.46 -10.26 12.63
CA TYR A 385 8.31 -11.36 13.09
C TYR A 385 9.76 -10.92 13.33
N SER A 386 10.31 -10.03 12.49
CA SER A 386 11.67 -9.49 12.66
C SER A 386 11.81 -8.67 13.94
N ILE A 387 10.82 -7.81 14.25
CA ILE A 387 10.76 -7.07 15.51
C ILE A 387 10.68 -8.05 16.69
N ASN A 388 9.86 -9.09 16.59
CA ASN A 388 9.73 -10.09 17.65
C ASN A 388 11.04 -10.86 17.88
N GLU A 389 11.73 -11.29 16.83
CA GLU A 389 13.02 -11.96 16.93
C GLU A 389 14.11 -11.02 17.45
N PHE A 390 14.17 -9.78 16.97
CA PHE A 390 15.09 -8.77 17.48
C PHE A 390 14.90 -8.53 18.98
N LEU A 391 13.66 -8.44 19.45
CA LEU A 391 13.33 -8.33 20.87
C LEU A 391 13.81 -9.56 21.67
N LYS A 392 13.68 -10.78 21.15
CA LYS A 392 14.23 -11.97 21.81
C LYS A 392 15.76 -11.89 21.94
N ILE A 393 16.42 -11.40 20.93
CA ILE A 393 17.86 -11.19 20.89
C ILE A 393 18.33 -10.18 21.95
N LEU A 394 17.54 -9.12 22.20
CA LEU A 394 17.85 -8.16 23.26
C LEU A 394 17.93 -8.81 24.66
N TYR A 395 17.27 -9.95 24.85
CA TYR A 395 17.29 -10.72 26.09
C TYR A 395 18.19 -11.98 26.02
N ALA A 396 18.86 -12.22 24.88
CA ALA A 396 19.74 -13.37 24.68
C ALA A 396 21.08 -13.22 25.42
N GLU A 397 21.81 -14.31 25.50
CA GLU A 397 23.18 -14.32 26.06
C GLU A 397 24.14 -13.44 25.23
N TYR A 398 25.19 -12.96 25.88
CA TYR A 398 26.19 -12.05 25.28
C TYR A 398 26.84 -12.60 24.00
N LYS A 399 27.10 -13.92 23.94
CA LYS A 399 27.72 -14.56 22.76
C LYS A 399 26.90 -14.35 21.47
N ASP A 400 25.57 -14.48 21.55
CA ASP A 400 24.71 -14.29 20.40
C ASP A 400 24.53 -12.80 20.06
N LYS A 401 24.51 -11.94 21.06
CA LYS A 401 24.51 -10.47 20.85
C LYS A 401 25.74 -10.00 20.08
N LYS A 402 26.93 -10.58 20.37
CA LYS A 402 28.18 -10.23 19.66
C LYS A 402 28.07 -10.51 18.16
N LYS A 403 27.53 -11.68 17.78
CA LYS A 403 27.30 -12.02 16.35
C LYS A 403 26.38 -11.04 15.68
N ILE A 404 25.32 -10.63 16.38
CA ILE A 404 24.33 -9.70 15.84
C ILE A 404 24.87 -8.28 15.72
N ILE A 405 25.72 -7.85 16.64
CA ILE A 405 26.44 -6.57 16.53
C ILE A 405 27.31 -6.56 15.28
N TYR A 406 28.07 -7.60 15.00
CA TYR A 406 28.85 -7.69 13.77
C TYR A 406 27.96 -7.68 12.52
N LEU A 407 26.84 -8.42 12.56
CA LEU A 407 25.88 -8.44 11.46
C LEU A 407 25.24 -7.06 11.23
N LEU A 408 24.87 -6.37 12.31
CA LEU A 408 24.32 -5.01 12.24
C LEU A 408 25.33 -4.04 11.62
N ILE A 409 26.60 -4.12 12.03
CA ILE A 409 27.69 -3.30 11.46
C ILE A 409 27.85 -3.61 9.96
N SER A 410 27.86 -4.88 9.57
CA SER A 410 28.00 -5.29 8.18
C SER A 410 26.82 -4.80 7.33
N CYS A 411 25.58 -4.98 7.80
CA CYS A 411 24.39 -4.48 7.12
C CYS A 411 24.44 -2.96 6.96
N PHE A 412 24.81 -2.23 8.01
CA PHE A 412 24.92 -0.79 7.98
C PHE A 412 25.96 -0.32 6.95
N ILE A 413 27.15 -0.92 6.94
CA ILE A 413 28.21 -0.58 5.97
C ILE A 413 27.74 -0.82 4.55
N ILE A 414 27.11 -1.96 4.26
CA ILE A 414 26.61 -2.30 2.92
C ILE A 414 25.55 -1.26 2.48
N ILE A 415 24.58 -0.97 3.33
CA ILE A 415 23.53 0.01 3.01
C ILE A 415 24.13 1.40 2.79
N PHE A 416 25.04 1.82 3.66
CA PHE A 416 25.69 3.11 3.56
C PHE A 416 26.51 3.26 2.25
N LEU A 417 27.23 2.21 1.85
CA LEU A 417 27.95 2.19 0.58
C LEU A 417 26.97 2.24 -0.61
N ILE A 418 25.85 1.53 -0.55
CA ILE A 418 24.79 1.61 -1.57
C ILE A 418 24.25 3.04 -1.66
N GLN A 419 23.95 3.69 -0.54
CA GLN A 419 23.44 5.05 -0.53
C GLN A 419 24.47 6.06 -1.08
N ILE A 420 25.76 5.93 -0.70
CA ILE A 420 26.82 6.75 -1.27
C ILE A 420 26.92 6.56 -2.78
N TYR A 421 26.89 5.29 -3.24
CA TYR A 421 26.91 5.00 -4.67
C TYR A 421 25.77 5.73 -5.40
N PHE A 422 24.54 5.66 -4.90
CA PHE A 422 23.40 6.32 -5.53
C PHE A 422 23.49 7.85 -5.43
N ILE A 423 24.03 8.41 -4.36
CA ILE A 423 24.17 9.85 -4.19
C ILE A 423 25.22 10.43 -5.17
N TYR A 424 26.35 9.75 -5.34
CA TYR A 424 27.47 10.32 -6.09
C TYR A 424 27.62 9.81 -7.51
N PHE A 425 27.21 8.57 -7.79
CA PHE A 425 27.48 7.92 -9.07
C PHE A 425 26.27 7.68 -9.94
N SER A 426 25.05 7.83 -9.42
CA SER A 426 23.85 7.68 -10.25
C SER A 426 23.43 9.01 -10.84
N SER A 427 23.19 9.03 -12.15
CA SER A 427 22.55 10.14 -12.86
C SER A 427 21.09 10.39 -12.42
N TYR A 428 20.56 9.54 -11.57
CA TYR A 428 19.17 9.58 -11.09
C TYR A 428 18.85 10.74 -10.13
N GLN A 429 19.88 11.38 -9.52
CA GLN A 429 19.68 12.56 -8.69
C GLN A 429 18.98 13.71 -9.44
N ASN A 430 19.46 13.97 -10.65
CA ASN A 430 18.88 15.01 -11.50
C ASN A 430 17.49 14.60 -12.00
N LEU A 431 17.32 13.31 -12.31
CA LEU A 431 16.05 12.76 -12.77
C LEU A 431 14.92 12.87 -11.72
N PHE A 432 15.20 12.72 -10.42
CA PHE A 432 14.16 12.87 -9.39
C PHE A 432 13.65 14.31 -9.32
N TRP A 433 14.54 15.32 -9.32
CA TRP A 433 14.16 16.73 -9.28
C TRP A 433 13.58 17.22 -10.61
N GLU A 434 13.95 16.60 -11.71
CA GLU A 434 13.35 16.83 -13.03
C GLU A 434 12.01 16.11 -13.19
N THR A 435 11.75 15.07 -12.40
CA THR A 435 10.44 14.41 -12.39
C THR A 435 9.36 15.39 -11.93
N TRP A 436 8.16 15.16 -12.38
CA TRP A 436 6.99 15.91 -11.98
C TRP A 436 6.80 16.01 -10.45
N GLN A 437 7.27 15.03 -9.71
CA GLN A 437 7.25 15.00 -8.24
C GLN A 437 8.30 15.88 -7.60
N GLY A 438 9.53 15.86 -8.09
CA GLY A 438 10.58 16.79 -7.66
C GLY A 438 10.15 18.24 -7.88
N LYS A 439 9.56 18.54 -9.04
CA LYS A 439 8.99 19.87 -9.34
C LYS A 439 7.86 20.25 -8.41
N ARG A 440 6.99 19.31 -8.00
CA ARG A 440 5.92 19.55 -7.02
C ARG A 440 6.45 19.81 -5.62
N ILE A 441 7.45 19.05 -5.19
CA ILE A 441 8.12 19.30 -3.91
C ILE A 441 8.76 20.68 -3.90
N LEU A 442 9.43 21.08 -4.99
CA LEU A 442 9.98 22.42 -5.15
C LEU A 442 8.89 23.49 -5.15
N PHE A 443 7.77 23.25 -5.84
CA PHE A 443 6.63 24.16 -5.84
C PHE A 443 5.98 24.27 -4.45
N ALA A 444 5.79 23.18 -3.74
CA ALA A 444 5.30 23.18 -2.36
C ALA A 444 6.26 23.95 -1.43
N LYS A 445 7.58 23.92 -1.70
CA LYS A 445 8.60 24.71 -0.99
C LYS A 445 8.38 26.21 -1.15
N GLU A 446 7.99 26.66 -2.34
CA GLU A 446 7.75 28.09 -2.61
C GLU A 446 6.47 28.61 -1.97
N GLN A 447 5.48 27.74 -1.75
CA GLN A 447 4.16 28.09 -1.24
C GLN A 447 4.00 27.90 0.28
N LEU A 448 4.91 27.20 0.93
CA LEU A 448 4.84 26.88 2.36
C LEU A 448 5.97 27.58 3.13
N PRO A 449 5.66 28.27 4.25
CA PRO A 449 6.66 29.09 4.92
C PRO A 449 7.79 28.30 5.56
N LEU A 450 8.93 28.96 5.69
CA LEU A 450 10.21 28.72 6.39
C LEU A 450 10.48 27.30 6.97
N ILE A 451 9.55 26.71 7.72
CA ILE A 451 9.75 25.41 8.37
C ILE A 451 9.75 24.28 7.35
N LEU A 452 8.81 24.28 6.40
CA LEU A 452 8.76 23.24 5.36
C LEU A 452 9.89 23.43 4.33
N GLY A 453 10.27 24.65 4.02
CA GLY A 453 11.43 24.94 3.19
C GLY A 453 12.74 24.42 3.79
N PHE A 454 12.91 24.54 5.11
CA PHE A 454 14.02 23.95 5.85
C PHE A 454 13.98 22.43 5.82
N ILE A 455 12.81 21.84 6.05
CA ILE A 455 12.61 20.39 6.03
C ILE A 455 12.84 19.84 4.62
N ILE A 456 12.33 20.49 3.58
CA ILE A 456 12.56 20.09 2.18
C ILE A 456 14.04 20.21 1.80
N ASN A 457 14.77 21.17 2.33
CA ASN A 457 16.22 21.24 2.14
C ASN A 457 16.97 20.12 2.89
N LEU A 458 16.51 19.70 4.07
CA LEU A 458 17.00 18.51 4.76
C LEU A 458 16.66 17.23 4.01
N TYR A 459 15.58 17.21 3.21
CA TYR A 459 15.23 16.12 2.29
C TYR A 459 16.11 16.09 1.02
N ASN A 460 17.11 16.96 0.93
CA ASN A 460 18.22 16.71 0.04
C ASN A 460 18.81 15.32 0.36
N ASN A 461 19.45 14.74 -0.59
CA ASN A 461 19.97 13.37 -0.67
C ASN A 461 20.55 12.75 0.61
N PHE A 462 20.88 13.55 1.62
CA PHE A 462 21.55 13.12 2.85
C PHE A 462 20.60 12.68 3.98
N ILE A 463 19.30 12.94 3.90
CA ILE A 463 18.40 12.62 5.01
C ILE A 463 18.33 11.12 5.26
N TYR A 464 18.30 10.31 4.21
CA TYR A 464 18.24 8.84 4.32
C TYR A 464 19.50 8.28 5.00
N PRO A 465 20.73 8.64 4.56
CA PRO A 465 21.94 8.25 5.29
C PRO A 465 21.94 8.67 6.76
N ILE A 466 21.45 9.89 7.07
CA ILE A 466 21.36 10.37 8.46
C ILE A 466 20.42 9.47 9.29
N TYR A 467 19.22 9.14 8.78
CA TYR A 467 18.30 8.27 9.52
C TYR A 467 18.80 6.82 9.61
N PHE A 468 19.51 6.30 8.61
CA PHE A 468 20.17 5.02 8.73
C PHE A 468 21.25 5.04 9.80
N PHE A 469 22.02 6.12 9.91
CA PHE A 469 23.02 6.31 10.95
C PHE A 469 22.38 6.39 12.34
N ILE A 470 21.34 7.19 12.54
CA ILE A 470 20.57 7.27 13.79
C ILE A 470 20.03 5.88 14.16
N SER A 471 19.41 5.18 13.21
CA SER A 471 18.82 3.86 13.40
C SER A 471 19.87 2.84 13.82
N PHE A 472 21.04 2.86 13.18
CA PHE A 472 22.17 2.01 13.52
C PHE A 472 22.62 2.21 14.98
N PHE A 473 22.83 3.46 15.41
CA PHE A 473 23.26 3.76 16.78
C PHE A 473 22.19 3.39 17.81
N VAL A 474 20.92 3.61 17.52
CA VAL A 474 19.83 3.20 18.41
C VAL A 474 19.81 1.68 18.57
N LEU A 475 19.90 0.91 17.50
CA LEU A 475 19.94 -0.54 17.56
C LEU A 475 21.19 -1.04 18.28
N LEU A 476 22.36 -0.45 18.00
CA LEU A 476 23.62 -0.76 18.68
C LEU A 476 23.55 -0.46 20.17
N PHE A 477 22.99 0.69 20.56
CA PHE A 477 22.79 1.06 21.95
C PHE A 477 21.93 0.02 22.68
N PHE A 478 20.79 -0.38 22.12
CA PHE A 478 19.94 -1.41 22.74
C PHE A 478 20.65 -2.76 22.87
N LEU A 479 21.45 -3.18 21.89
CA LEU A 479 22.22 -4.41 21.95
C LEU A 479 23.34 -4.37 23.00
N ARG A 480 23.88 -3.18 23.32
CA ARG A 480 24.97 -2.97 24.29
C ARG A 480 24.52 -2.47 25.67
N LEU A 481 23.23 -2.32 25.92
CA LEU A 481 22.71 -1.84 27.21
C LEU A 481 23.23 -2.62 28.43
N ASP A 482 23.48 -3.94 28.26
CA ASP A 482 23.99 -4.76 29.34
C ASP A 482 25.43 -4.44 29.70
N LEU A 483 26.23 -3.92 28.75
CA LEU A 483 27.62 -3.46 28.99
C LEU A 483 27.65 -2.21 29.87
N PHE A 484 26.62 -1.36 29.74
CA PHE A 484 26.52 -0.13 30.54
C PHE A 484 25.83 -0.37 31.89
N LYS A 485 25.51 -1.65 32.27
CA LYS A 485 24.79 -2.01 33.49
C LYS A 485 23.45 -1.26 33.68
N ILE A 486 22.90 -0.69 32.61
CA ILE A 486 21.64 0.04 32.64
C ILE A 486 20.48 -0.96 32.61
N ARG A 487 19.74 -1.05 33.71
CA ARG A 487 18.53 -1.86 33.81
C ARG A 487 17.29 -1.01 33.50
N PHE A 488 16.84 -0.99 32.27
CA PHE A 488 15.53 -0.44 31.95
C PHE A 488 14.40 -1.41 32.32
N HIS A 489 13.54 -1.02 33.22
CA HIS A 489 12.40 -1.85 33.69
C HIS A 489 11.43 -2.24 32.53
N ASN A 490 11.39 -1.47 31.43
CA ASN A 490 10.50 -1.67 30.30
C ASN A 490 11.23 -1.63 28.93
N LYS A 491 12.40 -2.29 28.80
CA LYS A 491 13.22 -2.30 27.56
C LYS A 491 12.38 -2.51 26.29
N LYS A 492 11.45 -3.47 26.31
CA LYS A 492 10.57 -3.77 25.17
C LYS A 492 9.70 -2.57 24.75
N ARG A 493 9.08 -1.88 25.72
CA ARG A 493 8.22 -0.73 25.42
C ARG A 493 9.03 0.43 24.87
N ILE A 494 10.14 0.76 25.52
CA ILE A 494 11.03 1.85 25.11
C ILE A 494 11.54 1.60 23.70
N PHE A 495 11.96 0.37 23.41
CA PHE A 495 12.42 -0.02 22.08
C PHE A 495 11.34 0.21 21.02
N LEU A 496 10.10 -0.30 21.24
CA LEU A 496 9.01 -0.15 20.29
C LEU A 496 8.59 1.32 20.09
N TYR A 497 8.60 2.13 21.16
CA TYR A 497 8.34 3.57 21.05
C TYR A 497 9.42 4.29 20.22
N LEU A 498 10.71 3.99 20.46
CA LEU A 498 11.78 4.59 19.68
C LEU A 498 11.74 4.18 18.21
N VAL A 499 11.46 2.91 17.92
CA VAL A 499 11.22 2.46 16.54
C VAL A 499 10.10 3.28 15.89
N SER A 500 8.97 3.46 16.59
CA SER A 500 7.85 4.25 16.07
C SER A 500 8.18 5.73 15.91
N ILE A 501 8.89 6.34 16.86
CA ILE A 501 9.27 7.76 16.82
C ILE A 501 10.25 8.03 15.67
N ILE A 502 11.29 7.20 15.51
CA ILE A 502 12.26 7.35 14.42
C ILE A 502 11.55 7.21 13.07
N THR A 503 10.73 6.17 12.91
CA THR A 503 9.98 5.98 11.67
C THR A 503 9.02 7.14 11.41
N PHE A 504 8.33 7.64 12.43
CA PHE A 504 7.46 8.80 12.30
C PHE A 504 8.22 10.04 11.87
N SER A 505 9.31 10.38 12.56
CA SER A 505 10.11 11.57 12.25
C SER A 505 10.73 11.50 10.85
N GLU A 506 11.07 10.32 10.38
CA GLU A 506 11.63 10.10 9.04
C GLU A 506 10.58 10.18 7.94
N LEU A 507 9.43 9.50 8.12
CA LEU A 507 8.46 9.29 7.06
C LEU A 507 7.31 10.30 7.04
N PHE A 508 7.00 10.97 8.16
CA PHE A 508 5.81 11.83 8.26
C PHE A 508 5.75 12.88 7.16
N PHE A 509 6.85 13.59 6.94
CA PHE A 509 6.90 14.62 5.89
C PHE A 509 6.90 14.03 4.50
N LEU A 510 7.71 12.98 4.24
CA LEU A 510 7.78 12.32 2.95
C LEU A 510 6.41 11.80 2.51
N SER A 511 5.71 11.13 3.41
CA SER A 511 4.40 10.54 3.15
C SER A 511 3.33 11.59 2.85
N ASN A 512 3.43 12.76 3.48
CA ASN A 512 2.45 13.83 3.27
C ASN A 512 2.76 14.71 2.06
N ILE A 513 4.03 14.81 1.61
CA ILE A 513 4.40 15.66 0.48
C ILE A 513 4.30 14.92 -0.86
N GLN A 514 4.35 13.59 -0.86
CA GLN A 514 4.49 12.77 -2.07
C GLN A 514 3.52 13.13 -3.20
N TRP A 515 2.25 13.44 -2.88
CA TRP A 515 1.20 13.80 -3.85
C TRP A 515 0.44 15.05 -3.43
N ALA A 516 1.02 15.82 -2.51
CA ALA A 516 0.40 17.02 -1.99
C ALA A 516 0.37 18.15 -3.03
N VAL A 517 -0.72 18.88 -3.00
CA VAL A 517 -0.84 20.21 -3.59
C VAL A 517 -1.37 21.16 -2.52
N PRO A 518 -1.06 22.48 -2.59
CA PRO A 518 -1.67 23.45 -1.71
C PRO A 518 -3.20 23.40 -1.81
N PHE A 519 -3.87 23.72 -0.71
CA PHE A 519 -5.32 23.84 -0.69
C PHE A 519 -5.79 24.84 -1.77
N ASP A 520 -6.86 24.52 -2.49
CA ASP A 520 -7.40 25.29 -3.63
C ASP A 520 -6.45 25.43 -4.85
N TYR A 521 -5.39 24.62 -4.94
CA TYR A 521 -4.44 24.69 -6.05
C TYR A 521 -5.11 24.60 -7.42
N TYR A 522 -6.02 23.64 -7.58
CA TYR A 522 -6.70 23.43 -8.87
C TYR A 522 -7.73 24.50 -9.17
N GLU A 523 -8.44 25.02 -8.18
CA GLU A 523 -9.39 26.10 -8.37
C GLU A 523 -8.67 27.38 -8.80
N LYS A 524 -7.59 27.73 -8.10
CA LYS A 524 -6.74 28.88 -8.47
C LYS A 524 -5.96 28.68 -9.77
N GLY A 525 -5.61 27.43 -10.10
CA GLY A 525 -4.88 27.07 -11.31
C GLY A 525 -5.76 27.06 -12.55
N ILE A 526 -7.00 26.60 -12.44
CA ILE A 526 -8.00 26.64 -13.53
C ILE A 526 -8.32 28.08 -13.90
N ASP A 527 -8.53 28.96 -12.91
CA ASP A 527 -8.72 30.39 -13.15
C ASP A 527 -7.52 31.04 -13.85
N LYS A 528 -6.28 30.66 -13.47
CA LYS A 528 -5.06 31.16 -14.14
C LYS A 528 -4.84 30.54 -15.53
N MET A 529 -5.22 29.29 -15.76
CA MET A 529 -5.15 28.66 -17.08
C MET A 529 -6.21 29.22 -18.02
N ASN A 530 -7.41 29.46 -17.53
CA ASN A 530 -8.49 30.10 -18.31
C ASN A 530 -8.13 31.54 -18.71
N LEU A 531 -7.33 32.24 -17.88
CA LEU A 531 -6.81 33.58 -18.21
C LEU A 531 -5.59 33.56 -19.15
N LYS A 532 -4.87 32.42 -19.29
CA LYS A 532 -3.69 32.28 -20.15
C LYS A 532 -3.88 31.42 -21.39
N ALA A 533 -4.96 30.72 -21.52
CA ALA A 533 -5.35 30.12 -22.79
C ALA A 533 -5.75 31.27 -23.73
N ASN A 534 -4.77 31.94 -24.31
CA ASN A 534 -4.95 32.70 -25.53
C ASN A 534 -5.32 31.67 -26.59
N TYR A 535 -6.61 31.46 -26.75
CA TYR A 535 -7.20 30.68 -27.83
C TYR A 535 -6.96 31.38 -29.16
N ASN A 536 -5.74 31.23 -29.67
CA ASN A 536 -5.38 31.65 -31.03
C ASN A 536 -5.26 30.43 -31.96
N ASN A 537 -6.00 29.37 -31.68
CA ASN A 537 -5.98 28.18 -32.53
C ASN A 537 -7.35 28.07 -33.27
N PRO A 538 -7.39 28.19 -34.61
CA PRO A 538 -8.65 28.22 -35.36
C PRO A 538 -9.48 26.92 -35.30
N ASN A 539 -8.97 25.88 -34.62
CA ASN A 539 -9.73 24.66 -34.35
C ASN A 539 -10.55 24.69 -33.03
N ASP A 540 -10.48 25.78 -32.28
CA ASP A 540 -11.16 25.91 -30.98
C ASP A 540 -12.59 26.42 -31.08
N ASP A 541 -13.00 26.94 -32.24
CA ASP A 541 -14.39 27.34 -32.48
C ASP A 541 -15.37 26.15 -32.39
N ALA A 542 -14.92 24.95 -32.85
CA ALA A 542 -15.72 23.73 -32.75
C ALA A 542 -15.91 23.27 -31.30
N LEU A 543 -14.95 23.54 -30.41
CA LEU A 543 -15.06 23.20 -28.99
C LEU A 543 -15.92 24.20 -28.23
N SER A 544 -15.86 25.48 -28.58
CA SER A 544 -16.74 26.53 -28.03
C SER A 544 -18.18 26.33 -28.45
N ASP A 545 -18.42 25.94 -29.70
CA ASP A 545 -19.75 25.61 -30.21
C ASP A 545 -20.32 24.36 -29.55
N LEU A 546 -19.49 23.36 -29.27
CA LEU A 546 -19.86 22.16 -28.52
C LEU A 546 -20.24 22.51 -27.07
N ILE A 547 -19.48 23.35 -26.41
CA ILE A 547 -19.75 23.81 -25.04
C ILE A 547 -21.02 24.66 -24.99
N ASN A 548 -21.24 25.52 -25.98
CA ASN A 548 -22.46 26.34 -26.08
C ASN A 548 -23.70 25.49 -26.40
N ALA A 549 -23.56 24.45 -27.23
CA ALA A 549 -24.63 23.49 -27.50
C ALA A 549 -24.99 22.60 -26.29
N PHE A 550 -24.09 22.42 -25.35
CA PHE A 550 -24.34 21.70 -24.09
C PHE A 550 -24.95 22.58 -22.99
N ASN A 551 -24.81 23.90 -23.10
CA ASN A 551 -25.37 24.86 -22.13
C ASN A 551 -26.72 25.44 -22.56
N SER A 552 -27.20 25.15 -23.79
CA SER A 552 -28.52 25.43 -24.30
C SER A 552 -29.47 24.25 -24.13
#